data_e12ac36dce6ff675dd93ff08ac9e0df1
#
_entry.id   e12ac36dce6ff675dd93ff08ac9e0df1
#
_cell.length_a   1.000
_cell.length_b   1.000
_cell.length_c   1.000
_cell.angle_alpha   90.00
_cell.angle_beta   90.00
_cell.angle_gamma   90.00
#
_symmetry.space_group_name_H-M   'P 1'
#
loop_
_entity.id
_entity.type
_entity.pdbx_description
1 polymer ?
#
loop_
_entity_poly.entity_id
_entity_poly.type
_entity_poly.pdbx_seq_one_letter_code
_entity_poly.pdbx_strand_id
1 'polypeptide(L)'
;LADMDSLEKRVVPLEKKAKTGDKDAKELADLMNRALVLLREGKPARLTERSAEEEKTFKGLGLLSSKPVLYVCNVEEAAADKGNEFSARVYARAREEGAVACVVSAKIESEIAVMAEGDRQDFLDAVGLSEPGLNRVIRAGYDLLHLVTYFTVGPKEARAWTITKGTKGPAA
;
A
#
# COMPACT_ATOMS: atom_id res chain seq x y z
N LEU A 1 -17.80 -1.71 4.82
CA LEU A 1 -19.04 -1.07 5.29
C LEU A 1 -18.91 0.45 5.33
N ALA A 2 -17.96 1.06 6.05
CA ALA A 2 -17.83 2.52 6.18
C ALA A 2 -17.72 3.25 4.82
N ASP A 3 -16.94 2.72 3.88
CA ASP A 3 -16.82 3.29 2.53
C ASP A 3 -18.15 3.19 1.76
N MET A 4 -18.85 2.06 1.89
CA MET A 4 -20.14 1.84 1.26
C MET A 4 -21.18 2.84 1.79
N ASP A 5 -21.30 2.96 3.11
CA ASP A 5 -22.23 3.92 3.74
C ASP A 5 -21.93 5.37 3.35
N SER A 6 -20.63 5.71 3.25
CA SER A 6 -20.19 7.04 2.81
C SER A 6 -20.60 7.33 1.36
N LEU A 7 -20.34 6.37 0.45
CA LEU A 7 -20.66 6.57 -0.97
C LEU A 7 -22.17 6.57 -1.22
N GLU A 8 -22.95 5.70 -0.57
CA GLU A 8 -24.40 5.64 -0.73
C GLU A 8 -25.08 6.97 -0.35
N LYS A 9 -24.60 7.61 0.71
CA LYS A 9 -25.09 8.94 1.11
C LYS A 9 -24.71 10.04 0.12
N ARG A 10 -23.55 9.94 -0.51
CA ARG A 10 -22.97 10.98 -1.39
C ARG A 10 -23.46 10.86 -2.83
N VAL A 11 -23.77 9.65 -3.32
CA VAL A 11 -24.18 9.43 -4.70
C VAL A 11 -25.57 9.96 -5.00
N VAL A 12 -26.51 9.84 -4.07
CA VAL A 12 -27.92 10.24 -4.26
C VAL A 12 -28.11 11.71 -4.68
N PRO A 13 -27.49 12.70 -4.01
CA PRO A 13 -27.60 14.09 -4.45
C PRO A 13 -26.90 14.36 -5.79
N LEU A 14 -25.82 13.63 -6.12
CA LEU A 14 -25.12 13.75 -7.39
C LEU A 14 -25.97 13.23 -8.56
N GLU A 15 -26.65 12.09 -8.39
CA GLU A 15 -27.57 11.56 -9.38
C GLU A 15 -28.73 12.51 -9.69
N LYS A 16 -29.23 13.23 -8.66
CA LYS A 16 -30.25 14.26 -8.88
C LYS A 16 -29.71 15.41 -9.72
N LYS A 17 -28.50 15.90 -9.47
CA LYS A 17 -27.85 16.94 -10.26
C LYS A 17 -27.54 16.46 -11.70
N ALA A 18 -27.06 15.23 -11.84
CA ALA A 18 -26.81 14.63 -13.15
C ALA A 18 -28.06 14.61 -14.04
N LYS A 19 -29.23 14.35 -13.47
CA LYS A 19 -30.52 14.40 -14.18
C LYS A 19 -30.90 15.81 -14.66
N THR A 20 -30.36 16.86 -14.06
CA THR A 20 -30.58 18.26 -14.50
C THR A 20 -29.52 18.73 -15.50
N GLY A 21 -28.66 17.82 -16.01
CA GLY A 21 -27.70 18.12 -17.07
C GLY A 21 -26.29 18.47 -16.58
N ASP A 22 -26.01 18.37 -15.29
CA ASP A 22 -24.66 18.58 -14.72
C ASP A 22 -23.75 17.40 -15.09
N LYS A 23 -22.80 17.64 -16.02
CA LYS A 23 -21.87 16.62 -16.52
C LYS A 23 -20.88 16.17 -15.45
N ASP A 24 -20.36 17.09 -14.67
CA ASP A 24 -19.37 16.78 -13.61
C ASP A 24 -20.01 15.91 -12.53
N ALA A 25 -21.26 16.23 -12.15
CA ALA A 25 -22.02 15.42 -11.21
C ALA A 25 -22.31 14.01 -11.76
N LYS A 26 -22.53 13.88 -13.08
CA LYS A 26 -22.72 12.58 -13.72
C LYS A 26 -21.46 11.74 -13.69
N GLU A 27 -20.33 12.28 -14.11
CA GLU A 27 -19.04 11.58 -14.11
C GLU A 27 -18.65 11.13 -12.71
N LEU A 28 -18.83 11.99 -11.71
CA LEU A 28 -18.54 11.66 -10.31
C LEU A 28 -19.49 10.58 -9.77
N ALA A 29 -20.78 10.64 -10.10
CA ALA A 29 -21.75 9.62 -9.71
C ALA A 29 -21.43 8.26 -10.34
N ASP A 30 -21.05 8.23 -11.62
CA ASP A 30 -20.66 7.01 -12.33
C ASP A 30 -19.42 6.36 -11.69
N LEU A 31 -18.42 7.17 -11.33
CA LEU A 31 -17.22 6.70 -10.65
C LEU A 31 -17.55 6.11 -9.26
N MET A 32 -18.39 6.79 -8.48
CA MET A 32 -18.84 6.29 -7.17
C MET A 32 -19.65 5.00 -7.31
N ASN A 33 -20.52 4.89 -8.30
CA ASN A 33 -21.34 3.69 -8.52
C ASN A 33 -20.47 2.49 -8.91
N ARG A 34 -19.43 2.67 -9.73
CA ARG A 34 -18.44 1.59 -10.01
C ARG A 34 -17.76 1.09 -8.74
N ALA A 35 -17.38 1.99 -7.85
CA ALA A 35 -16.80 1.61 -6.56
C ALA A 35 -17.83 0.90 -5.66
N LEU A 36 -19.07 1.37 -5.62
CA LEU A 36 -20.16 0.75 -4.85
C LEU A 36 -20.46 -0.68 -5.28
N VAL A 37 -20.40 -0.99 -6.57
CA VAL A 37 -20.60 -2.36 -7.07
C VAL A 37 -19.59 -3.31 -6.42
N LEU A 38 -18.29 -2.95 -6.44
CA LEU A 38 -17.24 -3.77 -5.83
C LEU A 38 -17.40 -3.87 -4.31
N LEU A 39 -17.72 -2.77 -3.64
CA LEU A 39 -17.89 -2.77 -2.18
C LEU A 39 -19.07 -3.65 -1.75
N ARG A 40 -20.17 -3.68 -2.51
CA ARG A 40 -21.32 -4.57 -2.26
C ARG A 40 -20.97 -6.05 -2.45
N GLU A 41 -20.01 -6.35 -3.32
CA GLU A 41 -19.45 -7.70 -3.50
C GLU A 41 -18.39 -8.05 -2.44
N GLY A 42 -18.12 -7.16 -1.47
CA GLY A 42 -17.08 -7.35 -0.47
C GLY A 42 -15.66 -7.15 -1.00
N LYS A 43 -15.51 -6.58 -2.19
CA LYS A 43 -14.22 -6.25 -2.80
C LYS A 43 -13.78 -4.84 -2.43
N PRO A 44 -12.46 -4.57 -2.30
CA PRO A 44 -11.97 -3.25 -1.95
C PRO A 44 -12.10 -2.25 -3.10
N ALA A 45 -12.38 -0.98 -2.77
CA ALA A 45 -12.53 0.10 -3.75
C ALA A 45 -11.29 0.33 -4.63
N ARG A 46 -10.08 -0.05 -4.18
CA ARG A 46 -8.85 0.06 -5.01
C ARG A 46 -8.90 -0.73 -6.31
N LEU A 47 -9.77 -1.72 -6.41
CA LEU A 47 -9.99 -2.51 -7.64
C LEU A 47 -10.92 -1.81 -8.65
N THR A 48 -11.48 -0.64 -8.32
CA THR A 48 -12.33 0.12 -9.25
C THR A 48 -11.54 0.48 -10.51
N GLU A 49 -12.02 0.04 -11.67
CA GLU A 49 -11.48 0.45 -12.96
C GLU A 49 -11.70 1.94 -13.16
N ARG A 50 -10.63 2.64 -13.52
CA ARG A 50 -10.64 4.10 -13.70
C ARG A 50 -9.53 4.55 -14.64
N SER A 51 -9.79 5.66 -15.34
CA SER A 51 -8.79 6.31 -16.18
C SER A 51 -7.77 7.09 -15.34
N ALA A 52 -6.66 7.50 -15.96
CA ALA A 52 -5.67 8.37 -15.34
C ALA A 52 -6.26 9.73 -14.91
N GLU A 53 -7.24 10.23 -15.66
CA GLU A 53 -7.94 11.49 -15.37
C GLU A 53 -8.85 11.36 -14.14
N GLU A 54 -9.50 10.22 -13.97
CA GLU A 54 -10.36 9.92 -12.83
C GLU A 54 -9.57 9.66 -11.53
N GLU A 55 -8.27 9.33 -11.62
CA GLU A 55 -7.45 8.96 -10.46
C GLU A 55 -7.43 10.05 -9.39
N LYS A 56 -7.31 11.33 -9.78
CA LYS A 56 -7.32 12.45 -8.84
C LYS A 56 -8.68 12.58 -8.13
N THR A 57 -9.76 12.45 -8.89
CA THR A 57 -11.14 12.51 -8.38
C THR A 57 -11.40 11.33 -7.46
N PHE A 58 -10.96 10.12 -7.84
CA PHE A 58 -11.10 8.92 -7.03
C PHE A 58 -10.36 9.02 -5.70
N LYS A 59 -9.12 9.50 -5.69
CA LYS A 59 -8.37 9.80 -4.44
C LYS A 59 -9.10 10.80 -3.56
N GLY A 60 -9.75 11.81 -4.16
CA GLY A 60 -10.55 12.81 -3.46
C GLY A 60 -11.80 12.23 -2.77
N LEU A 61 -12.25 11.01 -3.12
CA LEU A 61 -13.33 10.33 -2.42
C LEU A 61 -12.96 9.95 -0.98
N GLY A 62 -11.67 9.76 -0.69
CA GLY A 62 -11.15 9.50 0.65
C GLY A 62 -11.49 8.12 1.20
N LEU A 63 -11.74 7.14 0.33
CA LEU A 63 -12.16 5.80 0.73
C LEU A 63 -11.02 5.06 1.45
N LEU A 64 -11.34 4.37 2.54
CA LEU A 64 -10.37 3.56 3.30
C LEU A 64 -9.86 2.38 2.47
N SER A 65 -10.75 1.68 1.79
CA SER A 65 -10.42 0.51 0.98
C SER A 65 -9.82 0.86 -0.39
N SER A 66 -9.68 2.15 -0.73
CA SER A 66 -8.93 2.60 -1.90
C SER A 66 -7.42 2.68 -1.65
N LYS A 67 -7.00 2.70 -0.38
CA LYS A 67 -5.59 2.81 -0.01
C LYS A 67 -4.83 1.53 -0.36
N PRO A 68 -3.56 1.64 -0.76
CA PRO A 68 -2.69 0.48 -0.93
C PRO A 68 -2.53 -0.27 0.40
N VAL A 69 -2.40 -1.59 0.33
CA VAL A 69 -2.31 -2.48 1.51
C VAL A 69 -1.06 -3.34 1.40
N LEU A 70 -0.30 -3.39 2.49
CA LEU A 70 0.81 -4.30 2.69
C LEU A 70 0.45 -5.28 3.82
N TYR A 71 0.41 -6.57 3.51
CA TYR A 71 0.27 -7.63 4.50
C TYR A 71 1.66 -8.06 4.98
N VAL A 72 1.89 -7.97 6.28
CA VAL A 72 3.13 -8.46 6.92
C VAL A 72 2.80 -9.76 7.64
N CYS A 73 3.28 -10.86 7.09
CA CYS A 73 3.07 -12.21 7.65
C CYS A 73 4.16 -12.50 8.68
N ASN A 74 3.82 -12.44 9.97
CA ASN A 74 4.73 -12.86 11.01
C ASN A 74 4.72 -14.40 11.12
N VAL A 75 5.88 -15.01 10.92
CA VAL A 75 6.05 -16.47 10.93
C VAL A 75 7.11 -16.89 11.95
N GLU A 76 7.14 -18.20 12.25
CA GLU A 76 8.20 -18.81 13.03
C GLU A 76 9.57 -18.73 12.32
N GLU A 77 10.66 -18.86 13.07
CA GLU A 77 12.03 -18.69 12.59
C GLU A 77 12.35 -19.60 11.39
N ALA A 78 11.95 -20.87 11.47
CA ALA A 78 12.18 -21.84 10.40
C ALA A 78 11.50 -21.49 9.07
N ALA A 79 10.49 -20.60 9.09
CA ALA A 79 9.74 -20.16 7.93
C ALA A 79 10.10 -18.74 7.46
N ALA A 80 11.08 -18.09 8.09
CA ALA A 80 11.41 -16.68 7.86
C ALA A 80 11.90 -16.37 6.44
N ASP A 81 12.52 -17.33 5.74
CA ASP A 81 12.97 -17.19 4.35
C ASP A 81 11.79 -17.37 3.36
N LYS A 82 11.10 -18.50 3.42
CA LYS A 82 10.14 -18.94 2.40
C LYS A 82 8.68 -18.78 2.80
N GLY A 83 8.41 -18.49 4.06
CA GLY A 83 7.07 -18.51 4.62
C GLY A 83 6.56 -19.93 4.91
N ASN A 84 5.27 -20.00 5.24
CA ASN A 84 4.55 -21.24 5.53
C ASN A 84 3.21 -21.29 4.79
N GLU A 85 2.40 -22.32 5.02
CA GLU A 85 1.08 -22.48 4.39
C GLU A 85 0.17 -21.27 4.65
N PHE A 86 0.19 -20.70 5.86
CA PHE A 86 -0.65 -19.54 6.18
C PHE A 86 -0.22 -18.29 5.41
N SER A 87 1.09 -18.01 5.35
CA SER A 87 1.60 -16.90 4.56
C SER A 87 1.32 -17.09 3.06
N ALA A 88 1.39 -18.31 2.53
CA ALA A 88 1.04 -18.61 1.15
C ALA A 88 -0.43 -18.25 0.84
N ARG A 89 -1.36 -18.50 1.76
CA ARG A 89 -2.77 -18.09 1.64
C ARG A 89 -2.93 -16.58 1.65
N VAL A 90 -2.13 -15.86 2.48
CA VAL A 90 -2.12 -14.40 2.49
C VAL A 90 -1.58 -13.84 1.17
N TYR A 91 -0.53 -14.43 0.60
CA TYR A 91 -0.01 -14.03 -0.71
C TYR A 91 -1.05 -14.22 -1.82
N ALA A 92 -1.80 -15.33 -1.81
CA ALA A 92 -2.88 -15.56 -2.75
C ALA A 92 -3.97 -14.47 -2.63
N ARG A 93 -4.41 -14.18 -1.41
CA ARG A 93 -5.39 -13.13 -1.11
C ARG A 93 -4.89 -11.75 -1.52
N ALA A 94 -3.63 -11.43 -1.23
CA ALA A 94 -3.03 -10.16 -1.61
C ALA A 94 -3.08 -9.93 -3.14
N ARG A 95 -2.80 -10.97 -3.93
CA ARG A 95 -2.90 -10.90 -5.40
C ARG A 95 -4.32 -10.63 -5.87
N GLU A 96 -5.33 -11.29 -5.30
CA GLU A 96 -6.74 -11.08 -5.63
C GLU A 96 -7.20 -9.65 -5.34
N GLU A 97 -6.68 -9.05 -4.27
CA GLU A 97 -7.05 -7.70 -3.82
C GLU A 97 -6.18 -6.58 -4.39
N GLY A 98 -5.18 -6.88 -5.22
CA GLY A 98 -4.22 -5.89 -5.67
C GLY A 98 -3.40 -5.29 -4.53
N ALA A 99 -3.08 -6.11 -3.52
CA ALA A 99 -2.26 -5.78 -2.37
C ALA A 99 -0.87 -6.42 -2.47
N VAL A 100 0.05 -6.02 -1.60
CA VAL A 100 1.39 -6.61 -1.47
C VAL A 100 1.47 -7.42 -0.18
N ALA A 101 2.27 -8.48 -0.17
CA ALA A 101 2.54 -9.25 1.05
C ALA A 101 4.04 -9.49 1.21
N CYS A 102 4.51 -9.55 2.45
CA CYS A 102 5.87 -9.97 2.80
C CYS A 102 5.87 -10.83 4.06
N VAL A 103 6.92 -11.63 4.22
CA VAL A 103 7.13 -12.51 5.38
C VAL A 103 8.22 -11.91 6.26
N VAL A 104 8.03 -11.96 7.57
CA VAL A 104 9.03 -11.61 8.59
C VAL A 104 8.95 -12.61 9.73
N SER A 105 10.01 -12.73 10.52
CA SER A 105 9.96 -13.36 11.83
C SER A 105 10.27 -12.29 12.88
N ALA A 106 9.27 -11.84 13.61
CA ALA A 106 9.44 -10.83 14.65
C ALA A 106 10.43 -11.29 15.74
N LYS A 107 10.57 -12.60 15.96
CA LYS A 107 11.54 -13.15 16.89
C LYS A 107 12.96 -12.92 16.39
N ILE A 108 13.28 -13.26 15.14
CA ILE A 108 14.58 -12.97 14.52
C ILE A 108 14.88 -11.46 14.56
N GLU A 109 13.89 -10.61 14.18
CA GLU A 109 14.09 -9.16 14.21
C GLU A 109 14.40 -8.65 15.62
N SER A 110 13.77 -9.20 16.67
CA SER A 110 14.05 -8.81 18.05
C SER A 110 15.46 -9.21 18.52
N GLU A 111 15.98 -10.33 18.04
CA GLU A 111 17.35 -10.77 18.32
C GLU A 111 18.40 -9.89 17.62
N ILE A 112 18.19 -9.62 16.32
CA ILE A 112 19.04 -8.71 15.54
C ILE A 112 19.08 -7.30 16.13
N ALA A 113 17.97 -6.81 16.66
CA ALA A 113 17.86 -5.45 17.20
C ALA A 113 18.82 -5.20 18.39
N VAL A 114 19.12 -6.22 19.17
CA VAL A 114 20.00 -6.12 20.35
C VAL A 114 21.43 -6.60 20.08
N MET A 115 21.72 -7.14 18.89
CA MET A 115 23.05 -7.59 18.50
C MET A 115 23.98 -6.44 18.13
N ALA A 116 25.28 -6.62 18.40
CA ALA A 116 26.31 -5.76 17.86
C ALA A 116 26.29 -5.82 16.31
N GLU A 117 26.59 -4.70 15.65
CA GLU A 117 26.51 -4.61 14.20
C GLU A 117 27.36 -5.64 13.47
N GLY A 118 28.54 -5.94 14.01
CA GLY A 118 29.49 -6.94 13.45
C GLY A 118 28.96 -8.37 13.46
N ASP A 119 28.09 -8.72 14.42
CA ASP A 119 27.60 -10.10 14.59
C ASP A 119 26.32 -10.39 13.80
N ARG A 120 25.68 -9.35 13.28
CA ARG A 120 24.37 -9.47 12.61
C ARG A 120 24.41 -10.31 11.35
N GLN A 121 25.47 -10.17 10.55
CA GLN A 121 25.58 -10.92 9.29
C GLN A 121 25.79 -12.41 9.55
N ASP A 122 26.67 -12.77 10.50
CA ASP A 122 26.91 -14.16 10.86
C ASP A 122 25.64 -14.84 11.39
N PHE A 123 24.85 -14.11 12.18
CA PHE A 123 23.57 -14.59 12.65
C PHE A 123 22.55 -14.80 11.50
N LEU A 124 22.44 -13.84 10.59
CA LEU A 124 21.56 -13.96 9.41
C LEU A 124 21.95 -15.17 8.56
N ASP A 125 23.24 -15.36 8.30
CA ASP A 125 23.74 -16.50 7.54
C ASP A 125 23.43 -17.83 8.24
N ALA A 126 23.55 -17.88 9.57
CA ALA A 126 23.24 -19.07 10.38
C ALA A 126 21.73 -19.45 10.32
N VAL A 127 20.83 -18.46 10.19
CA VAL A 127 19.38 -18.69 10.05
C VAL A 127 18.92 -18.74 8.59
N GLY A 128 19.86 -18.70 7.63
CA GLY A 128 19.59 -18.82 6.21
C GLY A 128 18.94 -17.58 5.57
N LEU A 129 19.13 -16.39 6.15
CA LEU A 129 18.61 -15.13 5.65
C LEU A 129 19.74 -14.26 5.06
N SER A 130 19.50 -13.63 3.92
CA SER A 130 20.44 -12.69 3.31
C SER A 130 20.34 -11.27 3.89
N GLU A 131 19.23 -10.95 4.53
CA GLU A 131 18.96 -9.63 5.11
C GLU A 131 17.89 -9.72 6.20
N PRO A 132 17.81 -8.73 7.11
CA PRO A 132 16.71 -8.62 8.06
C PRO A 132 15.34 -8.51 7.34
N GLY A 133 14.30 -9.11 7.93
CA GLY A 133 12.94 -9.00 7.41
C GLY A 133 12.42 -7.57 7.41
N LEU A 134 12.89 -6.72 8.33
CA LEU A 134 12.60 -5.29 8.35
C LEU A 134 12.97 -4.61 7.04
N ASN A 135 14.11 -4.94 6.43
CA ASN A 135 14.52 -4.38 5.14
C ASN A 135 13.54 -4.75 4.03
N ARG A 136 13.02 -5.99 4.06
CA ARG A 136 11.97 -6.44 3.12
C ARG A 136 10.68 -5.64 3.29
N VAL A 137 10.25 -5.38 4.52
CA VAL A 137 9.06 -4.56 4.82
C VAL A 137 9.24 -3.14 4.32
N ILE A 138 10.39 -2.52 4.62
CA ILE A 138 10.69 -1.15 4.17
C ILE A 138 10.66 -1.08 2.64
N ARG A 139 11.33 -2.00 1.96
CA ARG A 139 11.38 -2.02 0.49
C ARG A 139 10.00 -2.23 -0.10
N ALA A 140 9.22 -3.19 0.41
CA ALA A 140 7.86 -3.43 -0.02
C ALA A 140 6.95 -2.20 0.19
N GLY A 141 7.12 -1.46 1.29
CA GLY A 141 6.40 -0.21 1.55
C GLY A 141 6.77 0.91 0.57
N TYR A 142 8.07 1.08 0.30
CA TYR A 142 8.57 2.06 -0.68
C TYR A 142 8.04 1.75 -2.09
N ASP A 143 8.11 0.50 -2.52
CA ASP A 143 7.62 0.07 -3.83
C ASP A 143 6.10 0.26 -3.95
N LEU A 144 5.35 -0.14 -2.91
CA LEU A 144 3.89 -0.01 -2.86
C LEU A 144 3.43 1.44 -2.96
N LEU A 145 4.14 2.36 -2.33
CA LEU A 145 3.85 3.79 -2.32
C LEU A 145 4.56 4.55 -3.45
N HIS A 146 5.29 3.84 -4.30
CA HIS A 146 6.11 4.42 -5.37
C HIS A 146 7.06 5.51 -4.86
N LEU A 147 7.70 5.29 -3.72
CA LEU A 147 8.63 6.23 -3.12
C LEU A 147 10.06 6.02 -3.61
N VAL A 148 10.81 7.11 -3.65
CA VAL A 148 12.25 7.11 -3.86
C VAL A 148 12.88 8.11 -2.90
N THR A 149 14.12 7.82 -2.45
CA THR A 149 14.89 8.73 -1.62
C THR A 149 16.04 9.30 -2.43
N TYR A 150 16.26 10.60 -2.34
CA TYR A 150 17.45 11.27 -2.84
C TYR A 150 18.12 12.07 -1.72
N PHE A 151 19.39 12.37 -1.91
CA PHE A 151 20.19 13.07 -0.91
C PHE A 151 20.61 14.44 -1.44
N THR A 152 20.55 15.44 -0.58
CA THR A 152 21.20 16.73 -0.80
C THR A 152 22.35 16.86 0.18
N VAL A 153 23.50 17.30 -0.32
CA VAL A 153 24.70 17.50 0.49
C VAL A 153 25.23 18.91 0.24
N GLY A 154 25.40 19.65 1.31
CA GLY A 154 25.98 21.01 1.31
C GLY A 154 27.00 21.17 2.43
N PRO A 155 27.70 22.32 2.47
CA PRO A 155 28.74 22.56 3.51
C PRO A 155 28.21 22.54 4.94
N LYS A 156 26.91 22.76 5.14
CA LYS A 156 26.29 22.87 6.47
C LYS A 156 25.45 21.67 6.86
N GLU A 157 24.91 20.94 5.90
CA GLU A 157 24.05 19.78 6.16
C GLU A 157 24.07 18.75 5.04
N ALA A 158 23.78 17.48 5.41
CA ALA A 158 23.38 16.43 4.49
C ALA A 158 21.97 15.98 4.87
N ARG A 159 21.06 15.87 3.90
CA ARG A 159 19.66 15.56 4.15
C ARG A 159 19.14 14.53 3.14
N ALA A 160 18.35 13.58 3.65
CA ALA A 160 17.60 12.64 2.83
C ALA A 160 16.17 13.14 2.62
N TRP A 161 15.67 13.05 1.40
CA TRP A 161 14.33 13.46 1.01
C TRP A 161 13.60 12.28 0.38
N THR A 162 12.41 12.00 0.86
CA THR A 162 11.55 10.96 0.29
C THR A 162 10.45 11.59 -0.55
N ILE A 163 10.39 11.23 -1.83
CA ILE A 163 9.42 11.74 -2.80
C ILE A 163 8.77 10.60 -3.58
N THR A 164 7.66 10.87 -4.24
CA THR A 164 7.03 9.91 -5.15
C THR A 164 7.85 9.80 -6.44
N LYS A 165 8.05 8.59 -6.93
CA LYS A 165 8.74 8.30 -8.20
C LYS A 165 8.10 9.09 -9.35
N GLY A 166 8.92 9.78 -10.13
CA GLY A 166 8.45 10.64 -11.22
C GLY A 166 8.13 12.09 -10.83
N THR A 167 8.29 12.48 -9.56
CA THR A 167 8.22 13.88 -9.13
C THR A 167 9.29 14.70 -9.85
N LYS A 168 8.89 15.85 -10.42
CA LYS A 168 9.82 16.77 -11.09
C LYS A 168 10.44 17.73 -10.08
N GLY A 169 11.69 18.18 -10.32
CA GLY A 169 12.47 19.04 -9.42
C GLY A 169 11.73 20.24 -8.82
N PRO A 170 10.87 20.98 -9.54
CA PRO A 170 10.12 22.11 -8.96
C PRO A 170 9.06 21.72 -7.92
N ALA A 171 8.73 20.44 -7.80
CA ALA A 171 7.69 19.90 -6.90
C ALA A 171 8.26 18.95 -5.82
N ALA A 172 9.60 18.83 -5.74
CA ALA A 172 10.30 17.96 -4.80
C ALA A 172 10.59 18.67 -3.46
#